data_53908f401feab4f48ac538f58366771a
#
_entry.id   53908f401feab4f48ac538f58366771a
#
_cell.length_a   1.000
_cell.length_b   1.000
_cell.length_c   1.000
_cell.angle_alpha   90.00
_cell.angle_beta   90.00
_cell.angle_gamma   90.00
#
_symmetry.space_group_name_H-M   'P 1'
#
loop_
_entity.id
_entity.type
_entity.pdbx_description
1 polymer ?
#
loop_
_entity_poly.entity_id
_entity_poly.type
_entity_poly.pdbx_seq_one_letter_code
_entity_poly.pdbx_strand_id
1 'polypeptide(L)'
;MAISRLPHGDIQGTLAKIEEQAAPLKHLVALGGEHTVTLPLLRALASRKGAMGLVHFDGHVDTWPESFGLVWGHGSPFYHAIEEGLVDPRHMIQIGIRSPLHRDIFEWTVGKGVTIVTAEEVHESGPQAVAERIRAVLGDGPSYLSFDIDALDPAFAPGTGTPEVGGLATWQARAILRRLAGLRFAGMDVVEVSPPYDVAEITALAAATIAWDYIGLLAPR
;
A
#
# COMPACT_ATOMS: atom_id res chain seq x y z
N MET A 1 0.89 10.00 -16.78
CA MET A 1 0.27 11.34 -16.65
C MET A 1 0.92 12.01 -15.45
N ALA A 2 1.56 13.14 -15.61
CA ALA A 2 2.13 13.87 -14.47
C ALA A 2 1.03 14.70 -13.83
N ILE A 3 0.81 14.56 -12.52
CA ILE A 3 -0.12 15.41 -11.78
C ILE A 3 0.47 16.83 -11.77
N SER A 4 -0.17 17.76 -12.46
CA SER A 4 0.27 19.14 -12.53
C SER A 4 0.18 19.83 -11.17
N ARG A 5 1.23 20.58 -10.82
CA ARG A 5 1.44 21.43 -9.63
C ARG A 5 0.24 21.52 -8.67
N LEU A 6 0.36 20.81 -7.55
CA LEU A 6 -0.56 20.89 -6.43
C LEU A 6 -0.19 22.10 -5.56
N PRO A 7 -1.15 22.84 -4.99
CA PRO A 7 -0.85 23.91 -4.04
C PRO A 7 -0.14 23.33 -2.82
N HIS A 8 1.01 23.86 -2.45
CA HIS A 8 1.68 23.45 -1.22
C HIS A 8 0.81 23.76 0.00
N GLY A 9 0.60 22.74 0.86
CA GLY A 9 -0.14 22.88 2.11
C GLY A 9 -1.66 22.72 2.02
N ASP A 10 -2.26 22.58 0.84
CA ASP A 10 -3.66 22.26 0.67
C ASP A 10 -3.84 20.75 0.44
N ILE A 11 -3.93 19.99 1.54
CA ILE A 11 -4.11 18.54 1.48
C ILE A 11 -5.44 18.18 0.82
N GLN A 12 -6.53 18.84 1.22
CA GLN A 12 -7.87 18.53 0.68
C GLN A 12 -7.97 18.78 -0.82
N GLY A 13 -7.50 19.94 -1.28
CA GLY A 13 -7.45 20.25 -2.71
C GLY A 13 -6.54 19.31 -3.49
N THR A 14 -5.45 18.83 -2.85
CA THR A 14 -4.56 17.81 -3.42
C THR A 14 -5.29 16.49 -3.61
N LEU A 15 -5.95 15.98 -2.56
CA LEU A 15 -6.70 14.72 -2.62
C LEU A 15 -7.82 14.79 -3.69
N ALA A 16 -8.60 15.87 -3.69
CA ALA A 16 -9.67 16.07 -4.68
C ALA A 16 -9.13 16.06 -6.12
N LYS A 17 -7.98 16.68 -6.35
CA LYS A 17 -7.36 16.73 -7.68
C LYS A 17 -6.82 15.38 -8.13
N ILE A 18 -6.23 14.60 -7.22
CA ILE A 18 -5.79 13.24 -7.53
C ILE A 18 -6.99 12.37 -7.90
N GLU A 19 -8.07 12.43 -7.12
CA GLU A 19 -9.30 11.70 -7.38
C GLU A 19 -9.90 12.05 -8.76
N GLU A 20 -10.01 13.34 -9.07
CA GLU A 20 -10.51 13.84 -10.37
C GLU A 20 -9.68 13.25 -11.54
N GLN A 21 -8.35 13.29 -11.41
CA GLN A 21 -7.46 12.80 -12.47
C GLN A 21 -7.43 11.29 -12.59
N ALA A 22 -7.61 10.56 -11.49
CA ALA A 22 -7.68 9.10 -11.47
C ALA A 22 -9.05 8.56 -11.95
N ALA A 23 -10.12 9.35 -11.80
CA ALA A 23 -11.48 8.93 -12.12
C ALA A 23 -11.68 8.36 -13.54
N PRO A 24 -11.09 8.88 -14.63
CA PRO A 24 -11.26 8.29 -15.97
C PRO A 24 -10.46 7.01 -16.20
N LEU A 25 -9.49 6.67 -15.34
CA LEU A 25 -8.57 5.54 -15.55
C LEU A 25 -9.23 4.22 -15.18
N LYS A 26 -9.21 3.25 -16.09
CA LYS A 26 -9.76 1.90 -15.86
C LYS A 26 -8.87 1.06 -14.95
N HIS A 27 -7.57 1.29 -15.03
CA HIS A 27 -6.52 0.69 -14.24
C HIS A 27 -5.43 1.74 -14.05
N LEU A 28 -4.79 1.77 -12.90
CA LEU A 28 -3.75 2.75 -12.62
C LEU A 28 -2.53 2.11 -11.95
N VAL A 29 -1.38 2.70 -12.21
CA VAL A 29 -0.15 2.50 -11.46
C VAL A 29 0.32 3.89 -11.05
N ALA A 30 0.29 4.17 -9.75
CA ALA A 30 0.75 5.44 -9.20
C ALA A 30 2.16 5.28 -8.63
N LEU A 31 3.00 6.27 -8.86
CA LEU A 31 4.34 6.32 -8.30
C LEU A 31 4.47 7.56 -7.44
N GLY A 32 4.69 7.29 -6.19
CA GLY A 32 5.16 8.25 -5.24
C GLY A 32 4.16 9.21 -4.68
N GLY A 33 4.70 9.96 -3.79
CA GLY A 33 4.09 10.77 -2.80
C GLY A 33 4.03 10.04 -1.47
N GLU A 34 3.54 10.75 -0.51
CA GLU A 34 3.23 10.31 0.83
C GLU A 34 1.97 9.41 0.79
N HIS A 35 1.83 8.45 1.72
CA HIS A 35 0.84 7.37 1.63
C HIS A 35 -0.62 7.84 1.56
N THR A 36 -0.94 9.06 1.99
CA THR A 36 -2.30 9.63 1.87
C THR A 36 -2.82 9.66 0.42
N VAL A 37 -1.93 9.66 -0.59
CA VAL A 37 -2.33 9.65 -2.02
C VAL A 37 -3.14 8.41 -2.38
N THR A 38 -3.01 7.32 -1.64
CA THR A 38 -3.76 6.08 -1.86
C THR A 38 -5.27 6.26 -1.65
N LEU A 39 -5.67 7.11 -0.71
CA LEU A 39 -7.09 7.34 -0.41
C LEU A 39 -7.88 7.86 -1.63
N PRO A 40 -7.49 8.96 -2.31
CA PRO A 40 -8.20 9.43 -3.50
C PRO A 40 -8.12 8.47 -4.68
N LEU A 41 -7.05 7.66 -4.80
CA LEU A 41 -6.97 6.62 -5.82
C LEU A 41 -8.02 5.52 -5.57
N LEU A 42 -8.19 5.10 -4.32
CA LEU A 42 -9.23 4.16 -3.92
C LEU A 42 -10.64 4.73 -4.16
N ARG A 43 -10.90 6.02 -3.82
CA ARG A 43 -12.18 6.69 -4.10
C ARG A 43 -12.51 6.65 -5.60
N ALA A 44 -11.54 7.02 -6.44
CA ALA A 44 -11.71 7.02 -7.90
C ALA A 44 -12.02 5.62 -8.46
N LEU A 45 -11.42 4.57 -7.92
CA LEU A 45 -11.66 3.19 -8.38
C LEU A 45 -12.94 2.61 -7.79
N ALA A 46 -13.20 2.81 -6.49
CA ALA A 46 -14.36 2.26 -5.80
C ALA A 46 -15.69 2.82 -6.34
N SER A 47 -15.71 4.06 -6.85
CA SER A 47 -16.89 4.64 -7.50
C SER A 47 -17.44 3.80 -8.66
N ARG A 48 -16.61 2.94 -9.26
CA ARG A 48 -16.97 2.08 -10.40
C ARG A 48 -16.95 0.59 -10.09
N LYS A 49 -16.20 0.19 -9.09
CA LYS A 49 -15.95 -1.23 -8.77
C LYS A 49 -16.64 -1.69 -7.49
N GLY A 50 -17.15 -0.73 -6.70
CA GLY A 50 -17.60 -1.00 -5.33
C GLY A 50 -16.40 -1.16 -4.38
N ALA A 51 -16.68 -1.62 -3.17
CA ALA A 51 -15.64 -1.94 -2.20
C ALA A 51 -14.67 -2.98 -2.75
N MET A 52 -13.38 -2.74 -2.56
CA MET A 52 -12.31 -3.60 -3.08
C MET A 52 -11.59 -4.34 -1.95
N GLY A 53 -10.97 -5.46 -2.28
CA GLY A 53 -9.93 -6.03 -1.44
C GLY A 53 -8.65 -5.20 -1.49
N LEU A 54 -7.78 -5.33 -0.48
CA LEU A 54 -6.53 -4.59 -0.41
C LEU A 54 -5.37 -5.48 0.04
N VAL A 55 -4.30 -5.48 -0.74
CA VAL A 55 -2.98 -5.94 -0.30
C VAL A 55 -2.15 -4.72 0.04
N HIS A 56 -1.73 -4.61 1.28
CA HIS A 56 -0.94 -3.51 1.80
C HIS A 56 0.40 -4.03 2.31
N PHE A 57 1.49 -3.65 1.65
CA PHE A 57 2.85 -3.88 2.13
C PHE A 57 3.34 -2.64 2.83
N ASP A 58 3.80 -2.79 4.08
CA ASP A 58 4.18 -1.65 4.92
C ASP A 58 4.89 -2.13 6.20
N GLY A 59 5.67 -1.28 6.82
CA GLY A 59 6.11 -1.44 8.20
C GLY A 59 5.04 -1.06 9.22
N HIS A 60 4.05 -0.24 8.80
CA HIS A 60 3.01 0.38 9.60
C HIS A 60 1.61 -0.12 9.21
N VAL A 61 0.62 0.08 10.07
CA VAL A 61 -0.77 -0.33 9.76
C VAL A 61 -1.56 0.73 8.99
N ASP A 62 -1.20 1.98 9.11
CA ASP A 62 -1.83 3.15 8.46
C ASP A 62 -3.35 3.22 8.63
N THR A 63 -3.80 2.78 9.81
CA THR A 63 -5.21 2.75 10.23
C THR A 63 -5.47 3.65 11.43
N TRP A 64 -4.66 4.70 11.64
CA TRP A 64 -4.94 5.73 12.63
C TRP A 64 -6.06 6.65 12.16
N PRO A 65 -6.97 7.10 13.03
CA PRO A 65 -8.00 8.07 12.67
C PRO A 65 -7.41 9.43 12.27
N GLU A 66 -6.24 9.74 12.79
CA GLU A 66 -5.42 10.91 12.45
C GLU A 66 -3.95 10.57 12.62
N SER A 67 -3.09 11.27 11.91
CA SER A 67 -1.64 11.11 11.99
C SER A 67 -1.01 12.49 12.24
N PHE A 68 -0.27 12.63 13.36
CA PHE A 68 0.38 13.88 13.77
C PHE A 68 -0.54 15.11 13.84
N GLY A 69 -1.79 14.91 14.28
CA GLY A 69 -2.80 15.97 14.35
C GLY A 69 -3.45 16.32 12.99
N LEU A 70 -3.17 15.54 11.96
CA LEU A 70 -3.78 15.67 10.63
C LEU A 70 -4.76 14.53 10.41
N VAL A 71 -6.00 14.86 10.11
CA VAL A 71 -7.05 13.87 9.76
C VAL A 71 -6.64 13.08 8.52
N TRP A 72 -6.05 13.76 7.55
CA TRP A 72 -5.49 13.13 6.35
C TRP A 72 -3.96 13.22 6.39
N GLY A 73 -3.32 12.19 6.89
CA GLY A 73 -1.88 12.04 6.93
C GLY A 73 -1.49 10.62 6.51
N HIS A 74 -0.20 10.39 6.29
CA HIS A 74 0.33 9.12 5.79
C HIS A 74 -0.09 7.91 6.65
N GLY A 75 -0.26 8.06 7.97
CA GLY A 75 -0.71 6.97 8.85
C GLY A 75 -2.22 6.72 8.87
N SER A 76 -3.05 7.42 8.04
CA SER A 76 -4.50 7.35 8.14
C SER A 76 -5.27 6.90 6.88
N PRO A 77 -4.65 6.64 5.73
CA PRO A 77 -5.40 6.39 4.50
C PRO A 77 -6.34 5.20 4.61
N PHE A 78 -5.96 4.15 5.30
CA PHE A 78 -6.77 2.93 5.38
C PHE A 78 -7.83 2.99 6.47
N TYR A 79 -7.66 3.81 7.51
CA TYR A 79 -8.76 4.13 8.41
C TYR A 79 -9.93 4.74 7.60
N HIS A 80 -9.64 5.78 6.83
CA HIS A 80 -10.63 6.47 6.01
C HIS A 80 -11.18 5.57 4.89
N ALA A 81 -10.33 4.79 4.22
CA ALA A 81 -10.78 3.88 3.18
C ALA A 81 -11.77 2.82 3.70
N ILE A 82 -11.59 2.32 4.91
CA ILE A 82 -12.52 1.38 5.57
C ILE A 82 -13.80 2.11 5.99
N GLU A 83 -13.69 3.26 6.66
CA GLU A 83 -14.87 4.01 7.13
C GLU A 83 -15.73 4.54 5.97
N GLU A 84 -15.13 4.89 4.84
CA GLU A 84 -15.83 5.31 3.62
C GLU A 84 -16.39 4.12 2.80
N GLY A 85 -16.08 2.87 3.19
CA GLY A 85 -16.53 1.67 2.47
C GLY A 85 -15.85 1.46 1.11
N LEU A 86 -14.67 2.03 0.90
CA LEU A 86 -13.87 1.86 -0.32
C LEU A 86 -13.15 0.52 -0.35
N VAL A 87 -12.80 0.01 0.83
CA VAL A 87 -12.15 -1.27 1.06
C VAL A 87 -13.04 -2.12 1.98
N ASP A 88 -13.24 -3.40 1.63
CA ASP A 88 -13.82 -4.38 2.57
C ASP A 88 -12.70 -4.88 3.49
N PRO A 89 -12.71 -4.53 4.78
CA PRO A 89 -11.64 -4.90 5.70
C PRO A 89 -11.46 -6.41 5.87
N ARG A 90 -12.48 -7.22 5.59
CA ARG A 90 -12.39 -8.68 5.63
C ARG A 90 -11.61 -9.26 4.43
N HIS A 91 -11.44 -8.45 3.38
CA HIS A 91 -10.62 -8.74 2.21
C HIS A 91 -9.37 -7.84 2.17
N MET A 92 -8.95 -7.35 3.32
CA MET A 92 -7.73 -6.57 3.48
C MET A 92 -6.67 -7.37 4.24
N ILE A 93 -5.46 -7.36 3.71
CA ILE A 93 -4.29 -8.00 4.32
C ILE A 93 -3.10 -7.06 4.30
N GLN A 94 -2.45 -6.90 5.44
CA GLN A 94 -1.26 -6.08 5.66
C GLN A 94 -0.04 -6.96 5.86
N ILE A 95 1.06 -6.67 5.17
CA ILE A 95 2.25 -7.51 5.08
C ILE A 95 3.49 -6.71 5.48
N GLY A 96 4.22 -7.19 6.48
CA GLY A 96 5.47 -6.59 6.90
C GLY A 96 5.38 -5.72 8.15
N ILE A 97 4.21 -5.68 8.78
CA ILE A 97 3.94 -4.84 9.96
C ILE A 97 4.91 -5.17 11.10
N ARG A 98 5.57 -4.13 11.63
CA ARG A 98 6.56 -4.28 12.71
C ARG A 98 6.77 -3.02 13.55
N SER A 99 6.23 -1.89 13.10
CA SER A 99 6.29 -0.64 13.85
C SER A 99 5.55 -0.75 15.18
N PRO A 100 6.00 -0.07 16.25
CA PRO A 100 5.26 0.02 17.50
C PRO A 100 3.83 0.52 17.27
N LEU A 101 2.87 -0.17 17.85
CA LEU A 101 1.47 0.06 17.60
C LEU A 101 0.71 0.23 18.91
N HIS A 102 -0.09 1.29 19.03
CA HIS A 102 -1.02 1.44 20.14
C HIS A 102 -2.07 0.33 20.12
N ARG A 103 -2.40 -0.16 21.30
CA ARG A 103 -3.31 -1.30 21.46
C ARG A 103 -4.71 -1.04 20.88
N ASP A 104 -5.24 0.14 21.08
CA ASP A 104 -6.54 0.56 20.56
C ASP A 104 -6.58 0.59 19.03
N ILE A 105 -5.52 1.03 18.37
CA ILE A 105 -5.39 0.98 16.91
C ILE A 105 -5.32 -0.46 16.41
N PHE A 106 -4.52 -1.31 17.08
CA PHE A 106 -4.46 -2.72 16.74
C PHE A 106 -5.83 -3.39 16.89
N GLU A 107 -6.49 -3.20 18.04
CA GLU A 107 -7.81 -3.78 18.31
C GLU A 107 -8.87 -3.28 17.34
N TRP A 108 -8.81 -1.99 16.95
CA TRP A 108 -9.70 -1.46 15.90
C TRP A 108 -9.45 -2.13 14.56
N THR A 109 -8.19 -2.20 14.13
CA THR A 109 -7.81 -2.77 12.83
C THR A 109 -8.25 -4.23 12.69
N VAL A 110 -7.88 -5.07 13.65
CA VAL A 110 -8.26 -6.50 13.62
C VAL A 110 -9.75 -6.70 13.88
N GLY A 111 -10.35 -5.84 14.71
CA GLY A 111 -11.79 -5.85 14.99
C GLY A 111 -12.66 -5.53 13.77
N LYS A 112 -12.17 -4.77 12.80
CA LYS A 112 -12.79 -4.56 11.49
C LYS A 112 -12.69 -5.79 10.58
N GLY A 113 -11.78 -6.71 10.85
CA GLY A 113 -11.57 -7.94 10.08
C GLY A 113 -10.30 -7.92 9.22
N VAL A 114 -9.45 -6.90 9.37
CA VAL A 114 -8.16 -6.82 8.66
C VAL A 114 -7.24 -7.95 9.12
N THR A 115 -6.61 -8.63 8.16
CA THR A 115 -5.56 -9.62 8.44
C THR A 115 -4.21 -8.95 8.49
N ILE A 116 -3.47 -9.11 9.58
CA ILE A 116 -2.09 -8.63 9.73
C ILE A 116 -1.14 -9.82 9.63
N VAL A 117 -0.08 -9.66 8.84
CA VAL A 117 1.07 -10.57 8.73
C VAL A 117 2.30 -9.75 9.06
N THR A 118 2.91 -10.02 10.21
CA THR A 118 4.11 -9.30 10.65
C THR A 118 5.33 -9.62 9.78
N ALA A 119 6.36 -8.76 9.82
CA ALA A 119 7.61 -9.04 9.14
C ALA A 119 8.23 -10.35 9.62
N GLU A 120 8.15 -10.64 10.93
CA GLU A 120 8.62 -11.90 11.52
C GLU A 120 7.91 -13.12 10.91
N GLU A 121 6.56 -13.07 10.81
CA GLU A 121 5.78 -14.13 10.16
C GLU A 121 6.18 -14.33 8.69
N VAL A 122 6.50 -13.24 7.95
CA VAL A 122 6.99 -13.34 6.58
C VAL A 122 8.35 -14.04 6.52
N HIS A 123 9.25 -13.72 7.46
CA HIS A 123 10.57 -14.35 7.53
C HIS A 123 10.48 -15.85 7.85
N GLU A 124 9.60 -16.24 8.75
CA GLU A 124 9.42 -17.62 9.17
C GLU A 124 8.69 -18.47 8.12
N SER A 125 7.59 -17.97 7.55
CA SER A 125 6.74 -18.73 6.65
C SER A 125 7.19 -18.73 5.19
N GLY A 126 7.90 -17.69 4.81
CA GLY A 126 8.43 -17.50 3.46
C GLY A 126 7.39 -17.05 2.41
N PRO A 127 7.86 -16.64 1.22
CA PRO A 127 7.03 -15.99 0.21
C PRO A 127 5.86 -16.81 -0.32
N GLN A 128 5.99 -18.14 -0.36
CA GLN A 128 4.90 -19.00 -0.87
C GLN A 128 3.69 -18.98 0.06
N ALA A 129 3.91 -19.21 1.35
CA ALA A 129 2.83 -19.25 2.35
C ALA A 129 2.13 -17.88 2.47
N VAL A 130 2.92 -16.79 2.43
CA VAL A 130 2.36 -15.43 2.44
C VAL A 130 1.47 -15.18 1.22
N ALA A 131 1.91 -15.56 0.02
CA ALA A 131 1.13 -15.39 -1.19
C ALA A 131 -0.16 -16.23 -1.17
N GLU A 132 -0.14 -17.43 -0.61
CA GLU A 132 -1.34 -18.26 -0.40
C GLU A 132 -2.30 -17.59 0.57
N ARG A 133 -1.82 -17.02 1.67
CA ARG A 133 -2.63 -16.27 2.63
C ARG A 133 -3.26 -15.03 2.00
N ILE A 134 -2.50 -14.27 1.18
CA ILE A 134 -3.04 -13.13 0.41
C ILE A 134 -4.20 -13.58 -0.47
N ARG A 135 -4.03 -14.65 -1.23
CA ARG A 135 -5.09 -15.18 -2.11
C ARG A 135 -6.34 -15.62 -1.33
N ALA A 136 -6.15 -16.27 -0.20
CA ALA A 136 -7.24 -16.72 0.66
C ALA A 136 -8.06 -15.54 1.22
N VAL A 137 -7.39 -14.45 1.61
CA VAL A 137 -8.05 -13.24 2.13
C VAL A 137 -8.77 -12.48 1.03
N LEU A 138 -8.13 -12.27 -0.13
CA LEU A 138 -8.72 -11.45 -1.20
C LEU A 138 -9.87 -12.15 -1.94
N GLY A 139 -9.82 -13.48 -2.08
CA GLY A 139 -10.77 -14.21 -2.92
C GLY A 139 -10.71 -13.76 -4.39
N ASP A 140 -11.86 -13.81 -5.07
CA ASP A 140 -11.98 -13.52 -6.50
C ASP A 140 -12.43 -12.08 -6.82
N GLY A 141 -12.56 -11.23 -5.80
CA GLY A 141 -13.04 -9.86 -5.92
C GLY A 141 -12.03 -8.92 -6.59
N PRO A 142 -12.46 -7.71 -7.00
CA PRO A 142 -11.53 -6.68 -7.41
C PRO A 142 -10.68 -6.25 -6.20
N SER A 143 -9.39 -6.04 -6.43
CA SER A 143 -8.44 -5.72 -5.36
C SER A 143 -7.50 -4.60 -5.77
N TYR A 144 -6.95 -3.91 -4.79
CA TYR A 144 -5.91 -2.91 -4.96
C TYR A 144 -4.63 -3.35 -4.25
N LEU A 145 -3.48 -2.95 -4.76
CA LEU A 145 -2.19 -3.19 -4.13
C LEU A 145 -1.55 -1.86 -3.77
N SER A 146 -1.33 -1.63 -2.48
CA SER A 146 -0.54 -0.51 -1.99
C SER A 146 0.79 -1.02 -1.46
N PHE A 147 1.87 -0.44 -1.92
CA PHE A 147 3.21 -0.80 -1.53
C PHE A 147 3.94 0.41 -0.96
N ASP A 148 3.95 0.50 0.38
CA ASP A 148 4.88 1.40 1.05
C ASP A 148 6.30 0.84 0.94
N ILE A 149 7.24 1.69 0.54
CA ILE A 149 8.62 1.24 0.35
C ILE A 149 9.29 0.86 1.66
N ASP A 150 8.79 1.34 2.80
CA ASP A 150 9.30 1.00 4.11
C ASP A 150 8.88 -0.41 4.60
N ALA A 151 8.01 -1.10 3.85
CA ALA A 151 7.84 -2.56 4.02
C ALA A 151 9.19 -3.28 3.90
N LEU A 152 10.09 -2.74 3.09
CA LEU A 152 11.45 -3.24 2.95
C LEU A 152 12.31 -2.81 4.13
N ASP A 153 13.29 -3.67 4.48
CA ASP A 153 14.28 -3.30 5.48
C ASP A 153 15.14 -2.11 5.00
N PRO A 154 15.52 -1.18 5.89
CA PRO A 154 16.39 -0.05 5.55
C PRO A 154 17.73 -0.44 4.90
N ALA A 155 18.18 -1.68 5.08
CA ALA A 155 19.34 -2.19 4.35
C ALA A 155 19.12 -2.29 2.83
N PHE A 156 17.86 -2.36 2.37
CA PHE A 156 17.45 -2.44 0.96
C PHE A 156 16.76 -1.17 0.46
N ALA A 157 16.12 -0.43 1.35
CA ALA A 157 15.37 0.78 1.02
C ALA A 157 15.53 1.87 2.10
N PRO A 158 16.72 2.49 2.19
CA PRO A 158 16.97 3.53 3.21
C PRO A 158 16.25 4.85 2.92
N GLY A 159 15.83 5.11 1.69
CA GLY A 159 15.26 6.37 1.22
C GLY A 159 13.77 6.50 1.48
N THR A 160 13.36 6.45 2.74
CA THR A 160 11.98 6.64 3.19
C THR A 160 11.90 7.55 4.41
N GLY A 161 10.70 8.00 4.78
CA GLY A 161 10.46 8.92 5.89
C GLY A 161 10.46 8.24 7.25
N THR A 162 9.91 7.05 7.34
CA THR A 162 9.67 6.30 8.59
C THR A 162 10.24 4.88 8.51
N PRO A 163 11.58 4.72 8.36
CA PRO A 163 12.20 3.41 8.23
C PRO A 163 12.12 2.62 9.54
N GLU A 164 11.76 1.35 9.44
CA GLU A 164 11.75 0.41 10.55
C GLU A 164 12.68 -0.78 10.23
N VAL A 165 13.52 -1.18 11.18
CA VAL A 165 14.44 -2.32 11.01
C VAL A 165 13.69 -3.65 11.08
N GLY A 166 14.28 -4.71 10.51
CA GLY A 166 13.67 -6.05 10.49
C GLY A 166 12.62 -6.22 9.39
N GLY A 167 12.63 -5.34 8.37
CA GLY A 167 11.73 -5.40 7.24
C GLY A 167 12.05 -6.50 6.23
N LEU A 168 11.29 -6.52 5.13
CA LEU A 168 11.44 -7.52 4.09
C LEU A 168 12.70 -7.24 3.25
N ALA A 169 13.39 -8.29 2.85
CA ALA A 169 14.36 -8.19 1.75
C ALA A 169 13.61 -8.00 0.41
N THR A 170 14.22 -7.27 -0.52
CA THR A 170 13.63 -7.02 -1.85
C THR A 170 13.24 -8.31 -2.59
N TRP A 171 14.04 -9.38 -2.44
CA TRP A 171 13.73 -10.66 -3.07
C TRP A 171 12.47 -11.32 -2.49
N GLN A 172 12.19 -11.16 -1.18
CA GLN A 172 10.98 -11.69 -0.52
C GLN A 172 9.74 -10.98 -1.06
N ALA A 173 9.73 -9.65 -1.04
CA ALA A 173 8.64 -8.84 -1.57
C ALA A 173 8.33 -9.21 -3.03
N ARG A 174 9.36 -9.26 -3.89
CA ARG A 174 9.23 -9.64 -5.29
C ARG A 174 8.74 -11.09 -5.47
N ALA A 175 9.22 -12.01 -4.65
CA ALA A 175 8.81 -13.41 -4.72
C ALA A 175 7.33 -13.59 -4.30
N ILE A 176 6.85 -12.82 -3.31
CA ILE A 176 5.43 -12.79 -2.95
C ILE A 176 4.64 -12.21 -4.12
N LEU A 177 5.00 -11.02 -4.59
CA LEU A 177 4.28 -10.29 -5.62
C LEU A 177 4.07 -11.13 -6.89
N ARG A 178 5.14 -11.75 -7.40
CA ARG A 178 5.08 -12.60 -8.61
C ARG A 178 4.15 -13.80 -8.48
N ARG A 179 3.86 -14.25 -7.26
CA ARG A 179 2.92 -15.33 -6.97
C ARG A 179 1.45 -14.88 -6.94
N LEU A 180 1.20 -13.57 -7.04
CA LEU A 180 -0.15 -13.00 -7.06
C LEU A 180 -0.74 -12.93 -8.48
N ALA A 181 -0.04 -13.43 -9.49
CA ALA A 181 -0.54 -13.45 -10.87
C ALA A 181 -1.88 -14.18 -10.98
N GLY A 182 -2.84 -13.55 -11.66
CA GLY A 182 -4.22 -14.04 -11.79
C GLY A 182 -5.22 -13.45 -10.82
N LEU A 183 -4.79 -12.72 -9.78
CA LEU A 183 -5.68 -11.88 -8.98
C LEU A 183 -6.19 -10.68 -9.81
N ARG A 184 -7.39 -10.23 -9.48
CA ARG A 184 -8.10 -9.16 -10.22
C ARG A 184 -7.73 -7.77 -9.69
N PHE A 185 -6.48 -7.39 -9.86
CA PHE A 185 -6.06 -6.05 -9.45
C PHE A 185 -6.71 -4.95 -10.29
N ALA A 186 -7.19 -3.92 -9.62
CA ALA A 186 -7.76 -2.70 -10.21
C ALA A 186 -6.71 -1.60 -10.40
N GLY A 187 -5.64 -1.67 -9.65
CA GLY A 187 -4.52 -0.73 -9.68
C GLY A 187 -3.53 -1.02 -8.57
N MET A 188 -2.44 -0.25 -8.59
CA MET A 188 -1.46 -0.22 -7.52
C MET A 188 -0.89 1.18 -7.31
N ASP A 189 -0.29 1.37 -6.14
CA ASP A 189 0.70 2.43 -5.92
C ASP A 189 1.98 1.90 -5.30
N VAL A 190 3.05 2.69 -5.44
CA VAL A 190 4.29 2.59 -4.67
C VAL A 190 4.53 3.96 -4.05
N VAL A 191 4.58 4.02 -2.73
CA VAL A 191 4.60 5.27 -1.96
C VAL A 191 5.79 5.37 -1.02
N GLU A 192 5.95 6.51 -0.36
CA GLU A 192 6.94 6.85 0.67
C GLU A 192 8.40 6.80 0.22
N VAL A 193 8.68 6.71 -1.08
CA VAL A 193 10.06 6.93 -1.56
C VAL A 193 10.43 8.40 -1.34
N SER A 194 11.45 8.62 -0.53
CA SER A 194 12.00 9.95 -0.23
C SER A 194 13.40 10.11 -0.82
N PRO A 195 13.54 10.65 -2.05
CA PRO A 195 14.82 10.73 -2.75
C PRO A 195 15.94 11.46 -1.97
N PRO A 196 15.65 12.50 -1.13
CA PRO A 196 16.70 13.14 -0.33
C PRO A 196 17.38 12.23 0.69
N TYR A 197 16.74 11.15 1.09
CA TYR A 197 17.28 10.16 2.03
C TYR A 197 17.83 8.91 1.32
N ASP A 198 17.63 8.81 -0.01
CA ASP A 198 18.09 7.65 -0.77
C ASP A 198 19.60 7.66 -0.99
N VAL A 199 20.21 6.49 -0.97
CA VAL A 199 21.64 6.30 -1.18
C VAL A 199 21.84 5.62 -2.53
N ALA A 200 22.49 6.31 -3.46
CA ALA A 200 22.75 5.80 -4.80
C ALA A 200 21.48 5.28 -5.51
N GLU A 201 20.33 5.89 -5.25
CA GLU A 201 19.04 5.55 -5.85
C GLU A 201 18.57 4.10 -5.64
N ILE A 202 19.11 3.43 -4.63
CA ILE A 202 18.79 2.01 -4.37
C ILE A 202 17.31 1.81 -3.99
N THR A 203 16.73 2.77 -3.24
CA THR A 203 15.32 2.75 -2.87
C THR A 203 14.43 3.00 -4.08
N ALA A 204 14.77 4.01 -4.89
CA ALA A 204 14.06 4.30 -6.14
C ALA A 204 14.11 3.12 -7.11
N LEU A 205 15.25 2.43 -7.19
CA LEU A 205 15.40 1.21 -8.00
C LEU A 205 14.51 0.06 -7.47
N ALA A 206 14.44 -0.11 -6.15
CA ALA A 206 13.56 -1.11 -5.54
C ALA A 206 12.10 -0.81 -5.87
N ALA A 207 11.65 0.44 -5.71
CA ALA A 207 10.29 0.88 -6.02
C ALA A 207 9.93 0.67 -7.50
N ALA A 208 10.83 1.08 -8.41
CA ALA A 208 10.65 0.87 -9.85
C ALA A 208 10.55 -0.63 -10.21
N THR A 209 11.32 -1.47 -9.52
CA THR A 209 11.30 -2.93 -9.74
C THR A 209 9.99 -3.56 -9.23
N ILE A 210 9.46 -3.11 -8.10
CA ILE A 210 8.15 -3.53 -7.57
C ILE A 210 7.03 -3.15 -8.57
N ALA A 211 7.02 -1.90 -9.04
CA ALA A 211 6.07 -1.46 -10.05
C ALA A 211 6.18 -2.28 -11.36
N TRP A 212 7.40 -2.58 -11.78
CA TRP A 212 7.64 -3.42 -12.96
C TRP A 212 7.12 -4.85 -12.77
N ASP A 213 7.40 -5.49 -11.61
CA ASP A 213 6.88 -6.83 -11.30
C ASP A 213 5.35 -6.83 -11.30
N TYR A 214 4.71 -5.78 -10.77
CA TYR A 214 3.24 -5.63 -10.81
C TYR A 214 2.72 -5.54 -12.26
N ILE A 215 3.34 -4.72 -13.11
CA ILE A 215 2.94 -4.63 -14.52
C ILE A 215 3.04 -6.01 -15.19
N GLY A 216 4.05 -6.80 -14.82
CA GLY A 216 4.19 -8.17 -15.28
C GLY A 216 3.04 -9.11 -14.88
N LEU A 217 2.33 -8.82 -13.77
CA LEU A 217 1.14 -9.60 -13.36
C LEU A 217 -0.05 -9.41 -14.31
N LEU A 218 -0.09 -8.28 -15.01
CA LEU A 218 -1.16 -7.89 -15.92
C LEU A 218 -0.99 -8.47 -17.33
N ALA A 219 0.18 -9.04 -17.62
CA ALA A 219 0.46 -9.63 -18.95
C ALA A 219 -0.48 -10.84 -19.21
N PRO A 220 -1.03 -10.95 -20.41
CA PRO A 220 -1.76 -12.15 -20.80
C PRO A 220 -0.86 -13.40 -20.67
N ARG A 221 -1.40 -14.46 -20.13
CA ARG A 221 -0.74 -15.77 -20.07
C ARG A 221 -1.03 -16.57 -21.33
#